data_c4a63c6d2ab8e47a6247a60e19a94020
#
_entry.id   c4a63c6d2ab8e47a6247a60e19a94020
#
_cell.length_a   1.000
_cell.length_b   1.000
_cell.length_c   1.000
_cell.angle_alpha   90.00
_cell.angle_beta   90.00
_cell.angle_gamma   90.00
#
_symmetry.space_group_name_H-M   'P 1'
#
loop_
_entity.id
_entity.type
_entity.pdbx_description
1 polymer ?
#
loop_
_entity_poly.entity_id
_entity_poly.type
_entity_poly.pdbx_seq_one_letter_code
_entity_poly.pdbx_strand_id
1 'polypeptide(L)'
;MGDPAKSSFAPSTNPSKFDSFQPDAPSRSLRVLLADDHEMVRIGLCTMLQSQQTEVCAQAKNGEEAVEKSRELSPDLIILDVSMPVLGGIEAAQQIRVFLPDVPILFYSMNNTPELIAIAKSVGAQGFVTKNQMAARLLEAVDALRDKKTFFSF
;
A
#
# COMPACT_ATOMS: atom_id res chain seq x y z
N MET A 1 52.15 15.79 -16.75
CA MET A 1 51.97 15.49 -16.51
C MET A 1 51.25 15.34 -15.75
N GLY A 2 50.80 15.39 -15.54
CA GLY A 2 50.31 15.18 -15.03
C GLY A 2 49.36 15.08 -14.54
N ASP A 3 49.00 15.17 -14.56
CA ASP A 3 48.26 15.09 -14.15
C ASP A 3 47.38 14.66 -13.98
N PRO A 4 47.42 14.55 -14.23
CA PRO A 4 46.62 13.96 -14.10
C PRO A 4 45.92 13.74 -13.12
N ALA A 5 46.33 13.62 -12.78
CA ALA A 5 45.89 13.25 -11.73
C ALA A 5 44.79 13.81 -11.38
N LYS A 6 44.79 14.52 -11.48
CA LYS A 6 43.94 15.05 -11.12
C LYS A 6 42.82 14.68 -11.34
N SER A 7 42.75 14.48 -11.75
CA SER A 7 41.69 14.29 -12.07
C SER A 7 41.03 13.47 -11.54
N SER A 8 41.32 12.94 -11.73
CA SER A 8 40.69 12.01 -11.53
C SER A 8 40.03 11.90 -10.37
N PHE A 9 40.55 11.84 -9.56
CA PHE A 9 40.04 11.36 -8.46
C PHE A 9 38.98 12.12 -7.90
N ALA A 10 39.05 13.21 -8.04
CA ALA A 10 38.15 13.96 -7.34
C ALA A 10 36.80 13.59 -7.41
N PRO A 11 36.38 13.47 -8.45
CA PRO A 11 35.03 13.45 -8.59
C PRO A 11 34.34 12.29 -8.16
N SER A 12 34.84 11.32 -8.57
CA SER A 12 34.03 10.18 -8.57
C SER A 12 33.53 9.82 -7.25
N THR A 13 34.31 9.93 -6.32
CA THR A 13 33.94 9.38 -5.07
C THR A 13 32.86 10.15 -4.42
N ASN A 14 32.89 11.39 -4.56
CA ASN A 14 31.95 12.19 -3.87
C ASN A 14 30.52 12.04 -4.32
N PRO A 15 30.30 11.92 -5.55
CA PRO A 15 28.91 11.80 -5.96
C PRO A 15 28.18 10.64 -5.33
N SER A 16 28.78 9.53 -5.25
CA SER A 16 28.06 8.43 -4.69
C SER A 16 27.78 8.63 -3.23
N LYS A 17 28.73 9.19 -2.53
CA LYS A 17 28.52 9.48 -1.17
C LYS A 17 27.43 10.49 -1.00
N PHE A 18 27.43 11.46 -1.86
CA PHE A 18 26.44 12.49 -1.83
C PHE A 18 25.06 11.94 -2.07
N ASP A 19 24.95 11.01 -2.97
CA ASP A 19 23.65 10.42 -3.25
C ASP A 19 23.13 9.67 -2.06
N SER A 20 23.96 8.93 -1.39
CA SER A 20 23.47 8.18 -0.26
C SER A 20 23.08 9.10 0.88
N PHE A 21 23.58 10.31 0.84
CA PHE A 21 23.31 11.21 1.91
C PHE A 21 22.04 12.00 1.70
N GLN A 22 21.42 11.93 0.57
CA GLN A 22 20.25 12.70 0.32
C GLN A 22 19.04 12.04 0.88
N PRO A 23 18.66 12.32 2.07
CA PRO A 23 17.49 11.74 2.66
C PRO A 23 16.23 12.31 2.05
N ASP A 24 16.31 13.49 1.52
CA ASP A 24 15.16 14.09 0.90
C ASP A 24 15.08 13.80 -0.56
N ALA A 25 15.95 12.96 -1.04
CA ALA A 25 15.78 12.48 -2.38
C ALA A 25 14.36 12.01 -2.47
N PRO A 26 13.66 12.40 -3.50
CA PRO A 26 12.24 12.11 -3.59
C PRO A 26 12.05 10.63 -3.43
N SER A 27 11.58 10.28 -2.30
CA SER A 27 11.11 8.96 -2.15
C SER A 27 9.93 8.87 -3.06
N ARG A 28 9.86 7.83 -3.75
CA ARG A 28 8.76 7.52 -4.61
C ARG A 28 7.47 7.55 -3.79
N SER A 29 6.42 8.10 -4.35
CA SER A 29 5.12 8.05 -3.71
C SER A 29 4.71 6.63 -3.45
N LEU A 30 4.05 6.39 -2.36
CA LEU A 30 3.51 5.08 -2.05
C LEU A 30 2.39 4.78 -3.02
N ARG A 31 2.48 3.69 -3.75
CA ARG A 31 1.50 3.31 -4.75
C ARG A 31 0.47 2.39 -4.13
N VAL A 32 -0.78 2.84 -4.10
CA VAL A 32 -1.85 2.14 -3.41
C VAL A 32 -2.89 1.66 -4.40
N LEU A 33 -3.31 0.41 -4.26
CA LEU A 33 -4.48 -0.11 -4.95
C LEU A 33 -5.63 -0.12 -3.96
N LEU A 34 -6.78 0.42 -4.36
CA LEU A 34 -7.95 0.53 -3.51
C LEU A 34 -9.12 -0.21 -4.14
N ALA A 35 -9.68 -1.17 -3.42
CA ALA A 35 -10.79 -1.99 -3.92
C ALA A 35 -12.02 -1.84 -3.05
N ASP A 36 -13.11 -1.41 -3.63
CA ASP A 36 -14.42 -1.30 -2.99
C ASP A 36 -15.46 -1.23 -4.10
N ASP A 37 -16.57 -1.92 -3.95
CA ASP A 37 -17.61 -1.91 -4.97
C ASP A 37 -18.46 -0.64 -4.92
N HIS A 38 -18.34 0.19 -3.91
CA HIS A 38 -19.08 1.43 -3.79
C HIS A 38 -18.26 2.58 -4.33
N GLU A 39 -18.68 3.09 -5.47
CA GLU A 39 -17.92 4.13 -6.16
C GLU A 39 -17.71 5.37 -5.28
N MET A 40 -18.73 5.79 -4.55
CA MET A 40 -18.60 6.99 -3.73
C MET A 40 -17.60 6.79 -2.61
N VAL A 41 -17.55 5.59 -2.04
CA VAL A 41 -16.55 5.29 -1.01
C VAL A 41 -15.15 5.36 -1.61
N ARG A 42 -14.96 4.75 -2.80
CA ARG A 42 -13.67 4.80 -3.46
C ARG A 42 -13.23 6.24 -3.72
N ILE A 43 -14.12 7.06 -4.24
CA ILE A 43 -13.80 8.45 -4.53
C ILE A 43 -13.37 9.18 -3.27
N GLY A 44 -14.11 8.99 -2.18
CA GLY A 44 -13.79 9.66 -0.92
C GLY A 44 -12.43 9.24 -0.38
N LEU A 45 -12.16 7.94 -0.39
CA LEU A 45 -10.89 7.44 0.12
C LEU A 45 -9.73 7.86 -0.78
N CYS A 46 -9.94 7.87 -2.10
CA CYS A 46 -8.90 8.33 -3.01
C CYS A 46 -8.57 9.79 -2.76
N THR A 47 -9.58 10.61 -2.54
CA THR A 47 -9.35 12.03 -2.27
C THR A 47 -8.52 12.22 -1.01
N MET A 48 -8.81 11.44 0.03
CA MET A 48 -8.04 11.53 1.26
C MET A 48 -6.60 11.07 1.07
N LEU A 49 -6.40 10.00 0.31
CA LEU A 49 -5.06 9.46 0.10
C LEU A 49 -4.19 10.40 -0.71
N GLN A 50 -4.79 11.10 -1.67
CA GLN A 50 -4.02 12.02 -2.50
C GLN A 50 -3.50 13.21 -1.72
N SER A 51 -3.98 13.43 -0.50
CA SER A 51 -3.50 14.55 0.30
C SER A 51 -2.19 14.22 1.02
N GLN A 52 -1.62 13.05 0.79
CA GLN A 52 -0.33 12.65 1.34
C GLN A 52 0.64 12.35 0.21
N GLN A 53 1.78 11.83 0.55
CA GLN A 53 2.72 11.38 -0.46
C GLN A 53 2.35 9.97 -0.88
N THR A 54 1.18 9.86 -1.42
CA THR A 54 0.56 8.59 -1.76
C THR A 54 -0.15 8.76 -3.08
N GLU A 55 0.00 7.77 -3.93
CA GLU A 55 -0.65 7.76 -5.22
C GLU A 55 -1.57 6.56 -5.29
N VAL A 56 -2.85 6.77 -5.63
CA VAL A 56 -3.75 5.66 -5.88
C VAL A 56 -3.49 5.22 -7.32
N CYS A 57 -2.72 4.17 -7.48
CA CYS A 57 -2.30 3.73 -8.80
C CYS A 57 -3.38 2.94 -9.51
N ALA A 58 -4.36 2.42 -8.77
CA ALA A 58 -5.48 1.68 -9.37
C ALA A 58 -6.64 1.61 -8.42
N GLN A 59 -7.82 1.53 -8.99
CA GLN A 59 -9.05 1.27 -8.25
C GLN A 59 -9.69 0.02 -8.80
N ALA A 60 -10.29 -0.77 -7.93
CA ALA A 60 -10.98 -1.99 -8.31
C ALA A 60 -12.37 -1.99 -7.68
N LYS A 61 -13.34 -2.52 -8.41
CA LYS A 61 -14.72 -2.56 -7.92
C LYS A 61 -15.13 -3.95 -7.45
N ASN A 62 -14.25 -4.92 -7.54
CA ASN A 62 -14.47 -6.26 -7.00
C ASN A 62 -13.13 -6.93 -6.80
N GLY A 63 -13.16 -8.11 -6.20
CA GLY A 63 -11.93 -8.81 -5.88
C GLY A 63 -11.17 -9.30 -7.09
N GLU A 64 -11.89 -9.66 -8.16
CA GLU A 64 -11.23 -10.13 -9.37
C GLU A 64 -10.40 -9.02 -10.00
N GLU A 65 -10.98 -7.82 -10.09
CA GLU A 65 -10.23 -6.67 -10.58
C GLU A 65 -9.04 -6.36 -9.69
N ALA A 66 -9.22 -6.50 -8.37
CA ALA A 66 -8.13 -6.25 -7.44
C ALA A 66 -6.96 -7.20 -7.71
N VAL A 67 -7.25 -8.47 -7.95
CA VAL A 67 -6.21 -9.45 -8.24
C VAL A 67 -5.50 -9.10 -9.54
N GLU A 68 -6.26 -8.82 -10.60
CA GLU A 68 -5.69 -8.51 -11.89
C GLU A 68 -4.81 -7.27 -11.84
N LYS A 69 -5.31 -6.21 -11.23
CA LYS A 69 -4.56 -4.96 -11.18
C LYS A 69 -3.35 -5.06 -10.27
N SER A 70 -3.44 -5.86 -9.22
CA SER A 70 -2.29 -6.11 -8.37
C SER A 70 -1.18 -6.81 -9.14
N ARG A 71 -1.55 -7.75 -10.00
CA ARG A 71 -0.57 -8.46 -10.80
C ARG A 71 0.10 -7.53 -11.81
N GLU A 72 -0.70 -6.68 -12.45
CA GLU A 72 -0.19 -5.77 -13.46
C GLU A 72 0.70 -4.69 -12.88
N LEU A 73 0.32 -4.15 -11.74
CA LEU A 73 0.92 -2.91 -11.26
C LEU A 73 1.85 -3.08 -10.06
N SER A 74 1.80 -4.21 -9.39
CA SER A 74 2.61 -4.47 -8.20
C SER A 74 2.58 -3.28 -7.24
N PRO A 75 1.41 -2.98 -6.65
CA PRO A 75 1.33 -1.84 -5.74
C PRO A 75 2.16 -2.03 -4.48
N ASP A 76 2.40 -0.94 -3.80
CA ASP A 76 3.15 -0.96 -2.54
C ASP A 76 2.25 -1.25 -1.34
N LEU A 77 0.95 -1.04 -1.48
CA LEU A 77 -0.03 -1.23 -0.44
C LEU A 77 -1.36 -1.53 -1.09
N ILE A 78 -2.12 -2.45 -0.53
CA ILE A 78 -3.44 -2.79 -1.06
C ILE A 78 -4.46 -2.58 0.04
N ILE A 79 -5.51 -1.82 -0.27
CA ILE A 79 -6.62 -1.59 0.64
C ILE A 79 -7.82 -2.31 0.06
N LEU A 80 -8.36 -3.26 0.81
CA LEU A 80 -9.41 -4.15 0.33
C LEU A 80 -10.64 -4.11 1.22
N ASP A 81 -11.78 -3.80 0.63
CA ASP A 81 -13.06 -4.05 1.27
C ASP A 81 -13.26 -5.56 1.38
N VAL A 82 -13.66 -6.03 2.54
CA VAL A 82 -13.88 -7.46 2.73
C VAL A 82 -15.05 -7.96 1.90
N SER A 83 -16.13 -7.18 1.80
CA SER A 83 -17.34 -7.59 1.11
C SER A 83 -17.45 -6.94 -0.24
N MET A 84 -17.21 -7.70 -1.28
CA MET A 84 -17.32 -7.24 -2.66
C MET A 84 -17.95 -8.33 -3.50
N PRO A 85 -18.65 -7.95 -4.58
CA PRO A 85 -19.23 -8.96 -5.47
C PRO A 85 -18.16 -9.65 -6.31
N VAL A 86 -18.53 -10.72 -6.94
CA VAL A 86 -17.70 -11.53 -7.82
C VAL A 86 -16.65 -12.31 -7.05
N LEU A 87 -15.78 -11.60 -6.33
CA LEU A 87 -14.77 -12.19 -5.49
C LEU A 87 -14.57 -11.26 -4.29
N GLY A 88 -14.70 -11.78 -3.08
CA GLY A 88 -14.57 -10.97 -1.88
C GLY A 88 -13.12 -10.59 -1.59
N GLY A 89 -12.96 -9.70 -0.61
CA GLY A 89 -11.63 -9.21 -0.29
C GLY A 89 -10.70 -10.26 0.29
N ILE A 90 -11.23 -11.16 1.12
CA ILE A 90 -10.40 -12.23 1.70
C ILE A 90 -9.88 -13.14 0.59
N GLU A 91 -10.78 -13.58 -0.30
CA GLU A 91 -10.39 -14.46 -1.39
C GLU A 91 -9.41 -13.76 -2.33
N ALA A 92 -9.64 -12.47 -2.58
CA ALA A 92 -8.71 -11.71 -3.41
C ALA A 92 -7.33 -11.67 -2.77
N ALA A 93 -7.27 -11.44 -1.46
CA ALA A 93 -6.00 -11.40 -0.75
C ALA A 93 -5.27 -12.73 -0.82
N GLN A 94 -6.00 -13.84 -0.72
CA GLN A 94 -5.41 -15.16 -0.83
C GLN A 94 -4.74 -15.34 -2.19
N GLN A 95 -5.40 -14.89 -3.26
CA GLN A 95 -4.83 -14.99 -4.60
C GLN A 95 -3.65 -14.04 -4.79
N ILE A 96 -3.76 -12.83 -4.26
CA ILE A 96 -2.69 -11.85 -4.37
C ILE A 96 -1.42 -12.35 -3.66
N ARG A 97 -1.58 -13.01 -2.52
CA ARG A 97 -0.44 -13.51 -1.77
C ARG A 97 0.40 -14.52 -2.55
N VAL A 98 -0.18 -15.17 -3.54
CA VAL A 98 0.57 -16.13 -4.34
C VAL A 98 1.68 -15.44 -5.12
N PHE A 99 1.44 -14.24 -5.65
CA PHE A 99 2.44 -13.56 -6.46
C PHE A 99 2.99 -12.28 -5.80
N LEU A 100 2.35 -11.79 -4.74
CA LEU A 100 2.88 -10.67 -3.96
C LEU A 100 2.84 -11.07 -2.48
N PRO A 101 3.75 -11.93 -2.06
CA PRO A 101 3.66 -12.48 -0.71
C PRO A 101 3.91 -11.47 0.40
N ASP A 102 4.59 -10.38 0.11
CA ASP A 102 4.99 -9.43 1.14
C ASP A 102 4.28 -8.09 1.08
N VAL A 103 3.39 -7.87 0.13
CA VAL A 103 2.73 -6.58 0.01
C VAL A 103 1.83 -6.34 1.23
N PRO A 104 1.89 -5.19 1.86
CA PRO A 104 0.98 -4.90 2.97
C PRO A 104 -0.47 -4.84 2.48
N ILE A 105 -1.36 -5.47 3.22
CA ILE A 105 -2.79 -5.46 2.92
C ILE A 105 -3.52 -4.91 4.12
N LEU A 106 -4.35 -3.90 3.87
CA LEU A 106 -5.25 -3.31 4.84
C LEU A 106 -6.68 -3.67 4.44
N PHE A 107 -7.33 -4.45 5.28
CA PHE A 107 -8.75 -4.74 5.07
C PHE A 107 -9.62 -3.72 5.76
N TYR A 108 -10.80 -3.48 5.23
CA TYR A 108 -11.82 -2.77 5.98
C TYR A 108 -13.18 -3.42 5.74
N SER A 109 -14.05 -3.34 6.75
CA SER A 109 -15.29 -4.10 6.73
C SER A 109 -16.31 -3.44 7.64
N MET A 110 -17.59 -3.65 7.32
CA MET A 110 -18.67 -3.26 8.22
C MET A 110 -18.67 -4.13 9.47
N ASN A 111 -18.13 -5.33 9.39
CA ASN A 111 -18.13 -6.28 10.48
C ASN A 111 -16.75 -6.39 11.11
N ASN A 112 -16.72 -6.65 12.41
CA ASN A 112 -15.45 -6.77 13.12
C ASN A 112 -15.49 -7.96 14.08
N THR A 113 -16.10 -9.07 13.66
CA THR A 113 -16.17 -10.24 14.52
C THR A 113 -14.77 -10.81 14.73
N PRO A 114 -14.53 -11.44 15.88
CA PRO A 114 -13.22 -12.06 16.11
C PRO A 114 -12.86 -13.06 15.03
N GLU A 115 -13.87 -13.79 14.51
CA GLU A 115 -13.62 -14.76 13.46
C GLU A 115 -13.10 -14.12 12.20
N LEU A 116 -13.73 -12.99 11.80
CA LEU A 116 -13.30 -12.30 10.60
C LEU A 116 -11.90 -11.74 10.75
N ILE A 117 -11.61 -11.16 11.90
CA ILE A 117 -10.29 -10.61 12.16
C ILE A 117 -9.23 -11.70 12.16
N ALA A 118 -9.57 -12.86 12.72
CA ALA A 118 -8.65 -13.98 12.70
C ALA A 118 -8.37 -14.45 11.27
N ILE A 119 -9.40 -14.49 10.44
CA ILE A 119 -9.23 -14.87 9.04
C ILE A 119 -8.36 -13.85 8.32
N ALA A 120 -8.61 -12.57 8.55
CA ALA A 120 -7.80 -11.52 7.93
C ALA A 120 -6.32 -11.69 8.31
N LYS A 121 -6.05 -11.96 9.58
CA LYS A 121 -4.68 -12.17 10.02
C LYS A 121 -4.09 -13.42 9.40
N SER A 122 -4.89 -14.46 9.23
CA SER A 122 -4.40 -15.73 8.70
C SER A 122 -3.98 -15.61 7.23
N VAL A 123 -4.54 -14.67 6.47
CA VAL A 123 -4.09 -14.45 5.10
C VAL A 123 -2.97 -13.42 5.05
N GLY A 124 -2.41 -13.07 6.19
CA GLY A 124 -1.25 -12.20 6.25
C GLY A 124 -1.53 -10.73 6.17
N ALA A 125 -2.73 -10.31 6.58
CA ALA A 125 -3.05 -8.88 6.56
C ALA A 125 -2.22 -8.15 7.61
N GLN A 126 -1.76 -6.97 7.27
CA GLN A 126 -1.04 -6.10 8.18
C GLN A 126 -1.97 -5.12 8.86
N GLY A 127 -3.21 -4.98 8.38
CA GLY A 127 -4.13 -4.07 9.01
C GLY A 127 -5.60 -4.45 8.80
N PHE A 128 -6.43 -3.94 9.69
CA PHE A 128 -7.87 -4.13 9.62
C PHE A 128 -8.53 -2.94 10.32
N VAL A 129 -9.48 -2.30 9.64
CA VAL A 129 -10.19 -1.15 10.19
C VAL A 129 -11.68 -1.34 9.88
N THR A 130 -12.55 -0.99 10.82
CA THR A 130 -13.98 -1.03 10.51
C THR A 130 -14.33 0.13 9.59
N LYS A 131 -15.36 -0.05 8.77
CA LYS A 131 -15.72 0.97 7.79
C LYS A 131 -16.11 2.30 8.44
N ASN A 132 -16.74 2.25 9.60
CA ASN A 132 -17.13 3.49 10.26
C ASN A 132 -15.94 4.25 10.83
N GLN A 133 -14.77 3.62 10.95
CA GLN A 133 -13.57 4.30 11.41
C GLN A 133 -12.63 4.66 10.27
N MET A 134 -12.93 4.17 9.06
CA MET A 134 -11.99 4.29 7.95
C MET A 134 -11.65 5.74 7.63
N ALA A 135 -12.67 6.61 7.55
CA ALA A 135 -12.41 8.00 7.22
C ALA A 135 -11.51 8.67 8.25
N ALA A 136 -11.70 8.34 9.53
CA ALA A 136 -10.93 8.96 10.60
C ALA A 136 -9.52 8.37 10.72
N ARG A 137 -9.37 7.07 10.40
CA ARG A 137 -8.14 6.37 10.70
C ARG A 137 -7.33 5.99 9.47
N LEU A 138 -7.81 6.34 8.26
CA LEU A 138 -7.16 5.89 7.03
C LEU A 138 -5.70 6.33 6.94
N LEU A 139 -5.45 7.59 7.16
CA LEU A 139 -4.10 8.12 6.98
C LEU A 139 -3.15 7.54 8.02
N GLU A 140 -3.64 7.37 9.22
CA GLU A 140 -2.85 6.75 10.28
C GLU A 140 -2.51 5.30 9.94
N ALA A 141 -3.49 4.57 9.41
CA ALA A 141 -3.27 3.18 9.03
C ALA A 141 -2.26 3.08 7.89
N VAL A 142 -2.38 3.94 6.88
CA VAL A 142 -1.46 3.94 5.76
C VAL A 142 -0.04 4.25 6.23
N ASP A 143 0.11 5.22 7.12
CA ASP A 143 1.43 5.54 7.65
C ASP A 143 2.04 4.36 8.40
N ALA A 144 1.23 3.67 9.20
CA ALA A 144 1.74 2.51 9.93
C ALA A 144 2.22 1.42 8.99
N LEU A 145 1.42 1.11 7.95
CA LEU A 145 1.79 0.06 7.03
C LEU A 145 2.97 0.46 6.15
N ARG A 146 3.09 1.75 5.84
CA ARG A 146 4.26 2.25 5.13
C ARG A 146 5.53 1.97 5.93
N ASP A 147 5.44 2.10 7.25
CA ASP A 147 6.58 1.90 8.14
C ASP A 147 6.74 0.44 8.55
N LYS A 148 6.06 -0.47 7.87
CA LYS A 148 6.14 -1.91 8.13
C LYS A 148 5.61 -2.29 9.49
N LYS A 149 4.70 -1.50 10.02
CA LYS A 149 3.99 -1.81 11.26
C LYS A 149 2.62 -2.35 10.94
N THR A 150 1.95 -2.88 11.94
CA THR A 150 0.57 -3.33 11.78
C THR A 150 -0.38 -2.29 12.32
N PHE A 151 -1.62 -2.35 11.86
CA PHE A 151 -2.64 -1.41 12.31
C PHE A 151 -4.00 -2.11 12.34
N PHE A 152 -4.46 -2.44 13.53
CA PHE A 152 -5.75 -3.08 13.73
C PHE A 152 -6.61 -2.21 14.63
N SER A 153 -7.74 -1.74 14.07
CA SER A 153 -8.63 -0.84 14.80
C SER A 153 -10.07 -1.27 14.55
N PHE A 154 -10.79 -1.62 15.63
CA PHE A 154 -12.16 -2.13 15.51
C PHE A 154 -12.86 -2.13 16.86
#